data_b97f2587d5a40392eb54b7ef8fd0111c
#
_entry.id   b97f2587d5a40392eb54b7ef8fd0111c
#
_cell.length_a   1.000
_cell.length_b   1.000
_cell.length_c   1.000
_cell.angle_alpha   90.00
_cell.angle_beta   90.00
_cell.angle_gamma   90.00
#
_symmetry.space_group_name_H-M   'P 1'
#
loop_
_entity.id
_entity.type
_entity.pdbx_description
1 polymer ?
#
loop_
_entity_poly.entity_id
_entity_poly.type
_entity_poly.pdbx_seq_one_letter_code
_entity_poly.pdbx_strand_id
1 'polypeptide(L)'
;MLKNIFNIQTETDFQQKCLETFRYQYENLEVYRKFVDYLNINPSEINEVEKIPFLPIEMFKNHLVLDKNSKAEDYFQSSGTTQMNRSKHYISDFGLYEESIYKSFEQFIGKPEDYIFLGLLPSYSENPHSSLIYMVDFLIEKSGKPENGYFLYNHQELFELLQNLKDKKVILFGVSFALLDFLDFCQSNSQTLKLSNSLTIIETGGMKGRKEEMTKDELLKILQNGFGTEKIYSEYSMTELLSQAYSLGENIYETPNWMRVLVRNTEDPFSYVENGKTGAINIIDLANIHSCSFIATQDLGKILSNFEVPRFGRNDNKQILNNKFQVLGRIDHSDIRGCSLLVV
;
A
#
# COMPACT_ATOMS: atom_id res chain seq x y z
N MET A 1 -4.57 19.87 -16.13
CA MET A 1 -3.18 20.11 -15.74
C MET A 1 -2.52 18.89 -15.06
N LEU A 2 -3.25 18.12 -14.29
CA LEU A 2 -2.72 16.94 -13.56
C LEU A 2 -2.96 15.61 -14.29
N LYS A 3 -3.35 15.63 -15.56
CA LYS A 3 -3.44 14.44 -16.42
C LYS A 3 -2.04 13.95 -16.77
N ASN A 4 -1.81 12.64 -16.66
CA ASN A 4 -0.59 11.88 -17.01
C ASN A 4 0.38 11.59 -15.85
N ILE A 5 -0.12 11.48 -14.61
CA ILE A 5 0.73 11.01 -13.49
C ILE A 5 1.31 9.60 -13.75
N PHE A 6 0.57 8.75 -14.46
CA PHE A 6 1.01 7.39 -14.80
C PHE A 6 2.08 7.33 -15.90
N ASN A 7 2.41 8.47 -16.53
CA ASN A 7 3.46 8.56 -17.56
C ASN A 7 4.78 9.13 -17.03
N ILE A 8 4.91 9.29 -15.73
CA ILE A 8 6.15 9.76 -15.08
C ILE A 8 7.27 8.73 -15.32
N GLN A 9 8.40 9.18 -15.93
CA GLN A 9 9.52 8.30 -16.26
C GLN A 9 10.84 8.80 -15.72
N THR A 10 10.94 10.08 -15.33
CA THR A 10 12.16 10.67 -14.82
C THR A 10 11.98 11.25 -13.42
N GLU A 11 13.05 11.34 -12.67
CA GLU A 11 13.08 11.96 -11.36
C GLU A 11 12.61 13.42 -11.40
N THR A 12 13.02 14.15 -12.43
CA THR A 12 12.61 15.55 -12.65
C THR A 12 11.10 15.65 -12.86
N ASP A 13 10.49 14.76 -13.66
CA ASP A 13 9.04 14.73 -13.87
C ASP A 13 8.31 14.46 -12.55
N PHE A 14 8.81 13.49 -11.75
CA PHE A 14 8.22 13.19 -10.46
C PHE A 14 8.25 14.39 -9.52
N GLN A 15 9.40 15.02 -9.35
CA GLN A 15 9.55 16.19 -8.48
C GLN A 15 8.65 17.35 -8.93
N GLN A 16 8.62 17.63 -10.23
CA GLN A 16 7.74 18.65 -10.78
C GLN A 16 6.28 18.33 -10.48
N LYS A 17 5.84 17.07 -10.69
CA LYS A 17 4.46 16.66 -10.40
C LYS A 17 4.12 16.74 -8.92
N CYS A 18 5.04 16.41 -8.03
CA CYS A 18 4.84 16.60 -6.58
C CYS A 18 4.58 18.07 -6.24
N LEU A 19 5.41 18.99 -6.75
CA LEU A 19 5.26 20.43 -6.48
C LEU A 19 3.98 21.01 -7.10
N GLU A 20 3.60 20.58 -8.31
CA GLU A 20 2.34 20.96 -8.95
C GLU A 20 1.14 20.48 -8.13
N THR A 21 1.17 19.22 -7.68
CA THR A 21 0.12 18.59 -6.86
C THR A 21 0.02 19.27 -5.49
N PHE A 22 1.14 19.56 -4.85
CA PHE A 22 1.16 20.30 -3.59
C PHE A 22 0.44 21.64 -3.70
N ARG A 23 0.78 22.47 -4.70
CA ARG A 23 0.14 23.77 -4.92
C ARG A 23 -1.35 23.62 -5.19
N TYR A 24 -1.72 22.66 -6.04
CA TYR A 24 -3.12 22.37 -6.33
C TYR A 24 -3.89 21.97 -5.06
N GLN A 25 -3.37 21.04 -4.26
CA GLN A 25 -4.03 20.56 -3.05
C GLN A 25 -4.07 21.62 -1.94
N TYR A 26 -3.04 22.45 -1.82
CA TYR A 26 -3.09 23.60 -0.92
C TYR A 26 -4.24 24.56 -1.29
N GLU A 27 -4.48 24.81 -2.56
CA GLU A 27 -5.55 25.72 -3.01
C GLU A 27 -6.95 25.09 -2.92
N ASN A 28 -7.08 23.79 -3.11
CA ASN A 28 -8.35 23.13 -3.35
C ASN A 28 -8.78 22.17 -2.25
N LEU A 29 -7.89 21.71 -1.38
CA LEU A 29 -8.18 20.77 -0.28
C LEU A 29 -8.16 21.54 1.07
N GLU A 30 -9.34 21.86 1.60
CA GLU A 30 -9.47 22.75 2.78
C GLU A 30 -8.72 22.21 4.01
N VAL A 31 -8.81 20.90 4.27
CA VAL A 31 -8.14 20.25 5.40
C VAL A 31 -6.63 20.38 5.29
N TYR A 32 -6.09 20.15 4.09
CA TYR A 32 -4.65 20.22 3.84
C TYR A 32 -4.15 21.66 3.91
N ARG A 33 -4.89 22.62 3.34
CA ARG A 33 -4.56 24.05 3.45
C ARG A 33 -4.48 24.48 4.90
N LYS A 34 -5.52 24.20 5.70
CA LYS A 34 -5.52 24.54 7.14
C LYS A 34 -4.33 23.94 7.87
N PHE A 35 -3.99 22.68 7.55
CA PHE A 35 -2.84 22.00 8.13
C PHE A 35 -1.53 22.74 7.81
N VAL A 36 -1.29 23.09 6.54
CA VAL A 36 -0.10 23.84 6.10
C VAL A 36 -0.04 25.23 6.76
N ASP A 37 -1.19 25.92 6.83
CA ASP A 37 -1.30 27.24 7.45
C ASP A 37 -0.97 27.19 8.96
N TYR A 38 -1.48 26.17 9.68
CA TYR A 38 -1.16 25.97 11.11
C TYR A 38 0.32 25.69 11.39
N LEU A 39 1.02 25.12 10.42
CA LEU A 39 2.47 24.93 10.49
C LEU A 39 3.25 26.22 10.19
N ASN A 40 2.58 27.33 9.86
CA ASN A 40 3.18 28.59 9.43
C ASN A 40 4.13 28.43 8.23
N ILE A 41 3.84 27.50 7.34
CA ILE A 41 4.62 27.25 6.12
C ILE A 41 4.09 28.15 5.01
N ASN A 42 4.99 28.91 4.37
CA ASN A 42 4.66 29.66 3.18
C ASN A 42 4.71 28.77 1.93
N PRO A 43 3.56 28.49 1.28
CA PRO A 43 3.52 27.55 0.15
C PRO A 43 4.37 27.99 -1.06
N SER A 44 4.60 29.31 -1.21
CA SER A 44 5.42 29.83 -2.31
C SER A 44 6.92 29.54 -2.16
N GLU A 45 7.36 29.18 -0.96
CA GLU A 45 8.76 28.84 -0.65
C GLU A 45 9.03 27.35 -0.79
N ILE A 46 7.99 26.50 -0.95
CA ILE A 46 8.13 25.08 -1.17
C ILE A 46 8.57 24.81 -2.62
N ASN A 47 9.81 24.46 -2.77
CA ASN A 47 10.47 24.19 -4.06
C ASN A 47 11.23 22.85 -4.09
N GLU A 48 11.20 22.09 -3.00
CA GLU A 48 11.77 20.77 -2.82
C GLU A 48 10.71 19.80 -2.28
N VAL A 49 10.73 18.55 -2.73
CA VAL A 49 9.73 17.54 -2.35
C VAL A 49 9.79 17.24 -0.85
N GLU A 50 10.99 17.25 -0.30
CA GLU A 50 11.26 16.98 1.12
C GLU A 50 10.68 18.06 2.05
N LYS A 51 10.40 19.25 1.52
CA LYS A 51 9.80 20.37 2.28
C LYS A 51 8.26 20.36 2.25
N ILE A 52 7.65 19.48 1.44
CA ILE A 52 6.20 19.36 1.39
C ILE A 52 5.70 18.80 2.72
N PRO A 53 4.73 19.45 3.40
CA PRO A 53 4.13 18.92 4.62
C PRO A 53 3.30 17.67 4.33
N PHE A 54 3.45 16.64 5.15
CA PHE A 54 2.67 15.40 5.05
C PHE A 54 1.53 15.41 6.06
N LEU A 55 0.29 15.30 5.55
CA LEU A 55 -0.92 15.27 6.35
C LEU A 55 -0.96 14.01 7.22
N PRO A 56 -1.12 14.12 8.55
CA PRO A 56 -1.31 12.95 9.40
C PRO A 56 -2.51 12.11 8.95
N ILE A 57 -2.31 10.80 8.82
CA ILE A 57 -3.33 9.86 8.33
C ILE A 57 -4.61 9.88 9.17
N GLU A 58 -4.52 10.25 10.45
CA GLU A 58 -5.64 10.38 11.36
C GLU A 58 -6.65 11.45 10.92
N MET A 59 -6.25 12.39 10.08
CA MET A 59 -7.15 13.39 9.54
C MET A 59 -8.30 12.77 8.72
N PHE A 60 -8.06 11.61 8.11
CA PHE A 60 -9.10 10.86 7.40
C PHE A 60 -10.18 10.26 8.32
N LYS A 61 -9.93 10.19 9.64
CA LYS A 61 -10.93 9.73 10.61
C LYS A 61 -11.96 10.80 10.94
N ASN A 62 -11.52 12.06 10.98
CA ASN A 62 -12.27 13.15 11.59
C ASN A 62 -12.65 14.25 10.58
N HIS A 63 -12.12 14.20 9.36
CA HIS A 63 -12.32 15.24 8.37
C HIS A 63 -12.70 14.65 7.01
N LEU A 64 -13.42 15.44 6.22
CA LEU A 64 -13.63 15.17 4.81
C LEU A 64 -12.38 15.60 4.02
N VAL A 65 -11.52 14.64 3.70
CA VAL A 65 -10.31 14.86 2.90
C VAL A 65 -10.68 14.69 1.43
N LEU A 66 -11.26 15.73 0.83
CA LEU A 66 -11.73 15.74 -0.55
C LEU A 66 -11.58 17.16 -1.13
N ASP A 67 -11.15 17.25 -2.39
CA ASP A 67 -11.08 18.48 -3.16
C ASP A 67 -12.46 19.16 -3.23
N LYS A 68 -12.49 20.46 -2.93
CA LYS A 68 -13.72 21.28 -2.93
C LYS A 68 -14.46 21.32 -4.27
N ASN A 69 -13.75 21.04 -5.39
CA ASN A 69 -14.31 21.01 -6.74
C ASN A 69 -14.79 19.60 -7.15
N SER A 70 -14.56 18.60 -6.30
CA SER A 70 -14.90 17.22 -6.54
C SER A 70 -16.13 16.81 -5.73
N LYS A 71 -16.89 15.84 -6.27
CA LYS A 71 -18.00 15.20 -5.57
C LYS A 71 -17.63 13.74 -5.35
N ALA A 72 -17.75 13.27 -4.11
CA ALA A 72 -17.54 11.86 -3.83
C ALA A 72 -18.59 11.00 -4.55
N GLU A 73 -18.13 9.97 -5.25
CA GLU A 73 -18.99 8.90 -5.79
C GLU A 73 -19.29 7.88 -4.69
N ASP A 74 -18.27 7.51 -3.91
CA ASP A 74 -18.35 6.61 -2.75
C ASP A 74 -17.13 6.84 -1.83
N TYR A 75 -16.93 5.96 -0.85
CA TYR A 75 -15.77 6.01 0.05
C TYR A 75 -15.26 4.61 0.41
N PHE A 76 -13.97 4.51 0.67
CA PHE A 76 -13.39 3.36 1.35
C PHE A 76 -13.29 3.61 2.86
N GLN A 77 -13.34 2.53 3.64
CA GLN A 77 -13.30 2.58 5.10
C GLN A 77 -12.28 1.59 5.66
N SER A 78 -11.50 2.05 6.64
CA SER A 78 -10.52 1.20 7.30
C SER A 78 -11.16 0.09 8.15
N SER A 79 -10.50 -1.06 8.26
CA SER A 79 -10.98 -2.25 8.97
C SER A 79 -10.77 -2.18 10.50
N GLY A 80 -11.09 -1.08 11.16
CA GLY A 80 -10.94 -0.97 12.63
C GLY A 80 -11.83 -1.93 13.42
N THR A 81 -11.29 -2.53 14.50
CA THR A 81 -11.98 -3.49 15.37
C THR A 81 -12.85 -2.85 16.45
N THR A 82 -12.78 -1.54 16.65
CA THR A 82 -13.53 -0.79 17.69
C THR A 82 -14.55 0.15 17.05
N GLN A 83 -15.64 0.41 17.77
CA GLN A 83 -16.70 1.38 17.41
C GLN A 83 -16.20 2.84 17.26
N MET A 84 -14.90 3.08 17.45
CA MET A 84 -14.28 4.39 17.32
C MET A 84 -14.01 4.72 15.84
N ASN A 85 -14.18 5.97 15.46
CA ASN A 85 -14.04 6.57 14.13
C ASN A 85 -13.05 5.85 13.21
N ARG A 86 -13.58 5.13 12.21
CA ARG A 86 -12.80 4.53 11.14
C ARG A 86 -12.42 5.61 10.13
N SER A 87 -11.22 5.54 9.58
CA SER A 87 -10.84 6.40 8.45
C SER A 87 -11.79 6.21 7.28
N LYS A 88 -12.15 7.31 6.63
CA LYS A 88 -12.91 7.30 5.38
C LYS A 88 -12.11 8.02 4.31
N HIS A 89 -11.87 7.33 3.23
CA HIS A 89 -11.27 7.89 2.03
C HIS A 89 -12.35 8.06 0.97
N TYR A 90 -12.76 9.28 0.72
CA TYR A 90 -13.80 9.61 -0.26
C TYR A 90 -13.20 9.60 -1.66
N ILE A 91 -13.82 8.86 -2.56
CA ILE A 91 -13.39 8.67 -3.94
C ILE A 91 -14.30 9.47 -4.87
N SER A 92 -13.73 10.30 -5.69
CA SER A 92 -14.45 11.10 -6.69
C SER A 92 -14.22 10.63 -8.12
N ASP A 93 -13.29 9.72 -8.33
CA ASP A 93 -12.95 9.16 -9.63
C ASP A 93 -12.37 7.75 -9.42
N PHE A 94 -13.23 6.74 -9.54
CA PHE A 94 -12.81 5.34 -9.46
C PHE A 94 -11.90 4.94 -10.63
N GLY A 95 -12.05 5.59 -11.80
CA GLY A 95 -11.18 5.32 -12.95
C GLY A 95 -9.71 5.60 -12.67
N LEU A 96 -9.41 6.60 -11.82
CA LEU A 96 -8.05 6.85 -11.35
C LEU A 96 -7.50 5.71 -10.48
N TYR A 97 -8.34 5.17 -9.59
CA TYR A 97 -7.95 4.04 -8.75
C TYR A 97 -7.74 2.78 -9.59
N GLU A 98 -8.65 2.50 -10.51
CA GLU A 98 -8.58 1.35 -11.42
C GLU A 98 -7.35 1.41 -12.33
N GLU A 99 -7.03 2.60 -12.88
CA GLU A 99 -5.81 2.77 -13.68
C GLU A 99 -4.55 2.58 -12.83
N SER A 100 -4.55 3.06 -11.58
CA SER A 100 -3.44 2.85 -10.65
C SER A 100 -3.26 1.38 -10.32
N ILE A 101 -4.35 0.65 -10.00
CA ILE A 101 -4.31 -0.80 -9.74
C ILE A 101 -3.73 -1.54 -10.94
N TYR A 102 -4.29 -1.30 -12.13
CA TYR A 102 -3.88 -2.01 -13.35
C TYR A 102 -2.40 -1.79 -13.65
N LYS A 103 -1.96 -0.53 -13.66
CA LYS A 103 -0.58 -0.17 -13.99
C LYS A 103 0.42 -0.62 -12.93
N SER A 104 0.08 -0.54 -11.64
CA SER A 104 0.93 -1.07 -10.57
C SER A 104 1.08 -2.59 -10.70
N PHE A 105 -0.02 -3.30 -10.91
CA PHE A 105 0.00 -4.74 -11.07
C PHE A 105 0.78 -5.16 -12.32
N GLU A 106 0.54 -4.49 -13.47
CA GLU A 106 1.27 -4.74 -14.72
C GLU A 106 2.78 -4.50 -14.58
N GLN A 107 3.17 -3.44 -13.87
CA GLN A 107 4.59 -3.08 -13.68
C GLN A 107 5.36 -4.15 -12.88
N PHE A 108 4.76 -4.75 -11.86
CA PHE A 108 5.48 -5.63 -10.93
C PHE A 108 5.18 -7.12 -11.15
N ILE A 109 3.98 -7.47 -11.56
CA ILE A 109 3.51 -8.85 -11.63
C ILE A 109 3.29 -9.29 -13.08
N GLY A 110 2.61 -8.45 -13.86
CA GLY A 110 2.22 -8.72 -15.24
C GLY A 110 0.77 -8.33 -15.51
N LYS A 111 0.28 -8.63 -16.72
CA LYS A 111 -1.09 -8.27 -17.09
C LYS A 111 -2.11 -9.12 -16.34
N PRO A 112 -3.14 -8.54 -15.73
CA PRO A 112 -4.18 -9.29 -15.01
C PRO A 112 -4.83 -10.39 -15.88
N GLU A 113 -4.99 -10.15 -17.17
CA GLU A 113 -5.59 -11.05 -18.14
C GLU A 113 -4.83 -12.39 -18.30
N ASP A 114 -3.56 -12.41 -17.90
CA ASP A 114 -2.72 -13.61 -17.98
C ASP A 114 -2.97 -14.61 -16.84
N TYR A 115 -3.63 -14.18 -15.76
CA TYR A 115 -3.71 -14.93 -14.50
C TYR A 115 -5.13 -15.34 -14.13
N ILE A 116 -5.24 -16.44 -13.41
CA ILE A 116 -6.42 -16.82 -12.64
C ILE A 116 -6.23 -16.27 -11.21
N PHE A 117 -7.22 -15.60 -10.66
CA PHE A 117 -7.17 -15.04 -9.32
C PHE A 117 -7.99 -15.86 -8.34
N LEU A 118 -7.34 -16.37 -7.30
CA LEU A 118 -7.96 -17.11 -6.21
C LEU A 118 -7.77 -16.29 -4.92
N GLY A 119 -8.85 -15.76 -4.37
CA GLY A 119 -8.83 -14.85 -3.23
C GLY A 119 -9.06 -15.57 -1.89
N LEU A 120 -8.09 -15.55 -0.99
CA LEU A 120 -8.28 -15.87 0.43
C LEU A 120 -8.64 -14.57 1.20
N LEU A 121 -9.77 -13.99 0.82
CA LEU A 121 -10.32 -12.71 1.27
C LEU A 121 -11.84 -12.86 1.41
N PRO A 122 -12.50 -12.00 2.22
CA PRO A 122 -13.95 -11.82 2.13
C PRO A 122 -14.36 -11.36 0.73
N SER A 123 -15.57 -11.64 0.30
CA SER A 123 -16.12 -11.12 -0.94
C SER A 123 -16.53 -9.63 -0.81
N TYR A 124 -16.73 -8.95 -1.95
CA TYR A 124 -17.18 -7.55 -1.96
C TYR A 124 -18.54 -7.37 -1.25
N SER A 125 -19.46 -8.33 -1.39
CA SER A 125 -20.76 -8.29 -0.72
C SER A 125 -20.67 -8.32 0.82
N GLU A 126 -19.59 -8.88 1.37
CA GLU A 126 -19.34 -8.94 2.82
C GLU A 126 -18.67 -7.66 3.35
N ASN A 127 -17.92 -6.94 2.50
CA ASN A 127 -17.22 -5.72 2.90
C ASN A 127 -17.09 -4.71 1.73
N PRO A 128 -18.19 -4.06 1.34
CA PRO A 128 -18.26 -3.23 0.13
C PRO A 128 -17.41 -1.95 0.18
N HIS A 129 -16.98 -1.51 1.37
CA HIS A 129 -16.14 -0.31 1.52
C HIS A 129 -14.66 -0.63 1.75
N SER A 130 -14.22 -1.84 1.42
CA SER A 130 -12.81 -2.22 1.50
C SER A 130 -12.07 -1.91 0.19
N SER A 131 -11.09 -1.01 0.23
CA SER A 131 -10.22 -0.73 -0.91
C SER A 131 -9.48 -1.97 -1.40
N LEU A 132 -9.02 -2.82 -0.48
CA LEU A 132 -8.35 -4.09 -0.81
C LEU A 132 -9.27 -5.02 -1.62
N ILE A 133 -10.51 -5.18 -1.18
CA ILE A 133 -11.44 -6.08 -1.87
C ILE A 133 -11.82 -5.50 -3.23
N TYR A 134 -12.06 -4.19 -3.31
CA TYR A 134 -12.30 -3.50 -4.58
C TYR A 134 -11.15 -3.74 -5.57
N MET A 135 -9.90 -3.62 -5.11
CA MET A 135 -8.72 -3.87 -5.93
C MET A 135 -8.70 -5.31 -6.48
N VAL A 136 -8.95 -6.30 -5.62
CA VAL A 136 -8.95 -7.71 -6.04
C VAL A 136 -10.11 -8.03 -6.98
N ASP A 137 -11.31 -7.49 -6.72
CA ASP A 137 -12.46 -7.61 -7.62
C ASP A 137 -12.17 -7.02 -9.01
N PHE A 138 -11.57 -5.84 -9.06
CA PHE A 138 -11.16 -5.22 -10.33
C PHE A 138 -10.15 -6.09 -11.09
N LEU A 139 -9.15 -6.66 -10.41
CA LEU A 139 -8.18 -7.56 -11.04
C LEU A 139 -8.84 -8.86 -11.53
N ILE A 140 -9.80 -9.41 -10.79
CA ILE A 140 -10.63 -10.56 -11.18
C ILE A 140 -11.44 -10.23 -12.44
N GLU A 141 -12.08 -9.07 -12.48
CA GLU A 141 -12.85 -8.61 -13.64
C GLU A 141 -11.96 -8.48 -14.87
N LYS A 142 -10.79 -7.85 -14.76
CA LYS A 142 -9.83 -7.71 -15.87
C LYS A 142 -9.28 -9.07 -16.31
N SER A 143 -9.06 -9.99 -15.40
CA SER A 143 -8.67 -11.37 -15.73
C SER A 143 -9.69 -12.09 -16.60
N GLY A 144 -10.97 -11.97 -16.27
CA GLY A 144 -12.08 -12.59 -17.01
C GLY A 144 -12.03 -14.13 -17.05
N LYS A 145 -11.24 -14.80 -16.20
CA LYS A 145 -11.14 -16.26 -16.18
C LYS A 145 -12.30 -16.87 -15.40
N PRO A 146 -12.91 -17.95 -15.89
CA PRO A 146 -14.05 -18.60 -15.23
C PRO A 146 -13.69 -19.27 -13.89
N GLU A 147 -12.41 -19.55 -13.66
CA GLU A 147 -11.91 -20.19 -12.42
C GLU A 147 -11.65 -19.17 -11.30
N ASN A 148 -11.76 -17.86 -11.58
CA ASN A 148 -11.60 -16.83 -10.55
C ASN A 148 -12.62 -16.98 -9.43
N GLY A 149 -12.22 -16.72 -8.17
CA GLY A 149 -13.14 -16.82 -7.05
C GLY A 149 -12.55 -16.47 -5.69
N TYR A 150 -13.42 -16.46 -4.68
CA TYR A 150 -13.10 -16.22 -3.28
C TYR A 150 -13.28 -17.48 -2.45
N PHE A 151 -12.27 -17.82 -1.65
CA PHE A 151 -12.16 -19.13 -0.97
C PHE A 151 -11.87 -19.00 0.54
N LEU A 152 -12.16 -17.86 1.16
CA LEU A 152 -11.86 -17.63 2.58
C LEU A 152 -12.42 -18.73 3.49
N TYR A 153 -13.59 -19.29 3.13
CA TYR A 153 -14.30 -20.30 3.92
C TYR A 153 -14.31 -21.69 3.27
N ASN A 154 -13.81 -21.83 2.04
CA ASN A 154 -13.89 -23.04 1.23
C ASN A 154 -12.51 -23.62 0.94
N HIS A 155 -11.75 -23.95 1.99
CA HIS A 155 -10.36 -24.43 1.85
C HIS A 155 -10.23 -25.74 1.09
N GLN A 156 -11.21 -26.65 1.21
CA GLN A 156 -11.21 -27.92 0.46
C GLN A 156 -11.33 -27.67 -1.05
N GLU A 157 -12.26 -26.81 -1.45
CA GLU A 157 -12.46 -26.43 -2.85
C GLU A 157 -11.23 -25.73 -3.42
N LEU A 158 -10.63 -24.80 -2.66
CA LEU A 158 -9.37 -24.15 -3.04
C LEU A 158 -8.25 -25.15 -3.26
N PHE A 159 -8.10 -26.12 -2.33
CA PHE A 159 -7.09 -27.16 -2.47
C PHE A 159 -7.26 -27.97 -3.75
N GLU A 160 -8.48 -28.46 -4.03
CA GLU A 160 -8.80 -29.22 -5.24
C GLU A 160 -8.55 -28.40 -6.51
N LEU A 161 -8.97 -27.13 -6.51
CA LEU A 161 -8.77 -26.24 -7.64
C LEU A 161 -7.28 -26.01 -7.93
N LEU A 162 -6.46 -25.73 -6.91
CA LEU A 162 -5.02 -25.59 -7.06
C LEU A 162 -4.33 -26.83 -7.62
N GLN A 163 -4.82 -28.06 -7.28
CA GLN A 163 -4.30 -29.29 -7.86
C GLN A 163 -4.66 -29.44 -9.35
N ASN A 164 -5.77 -28.87 -9.80
CA ASN A 164 -6.25 -28.94 -11.18
C ASN A 164 -5.64 -27.85 -12.08
N LEU A 165 -5.13 -26.77 -11.52
CA LEU A 165 -4.61 -25.59 -12.25
C LEU A 165 -3.07 -25.61 -12.44
N LYS A 166 -2.42 -26.77 -12.38
CA LYS A 166 -0.94 -26.89 -12.38
C LYS A 166 -0.23 -26.24 -13.57
N ASP A 167 -0.89 -26.19 -14.71
CA ASP A 167 -0.32 -25.66 -15.96
C ASP A 167 -0.80 -24.22 -16.28
N LYS A 168 -1.52 -23.60 -15.34
CA LYS A 168 -2.06 -22.25 -15.49
C LYS A 168 -1.26 -21.26 -14.64
N LYS A 169 -1.20 -20.00 -15.08
CA LYS A 169 -0.69 -18.91 -14.25
C LYS A 169 -1.75 -18.54 -13.23
N VAL A 170 -1.50 -18.77 -11.96
CA VAL A 170 -2.44 -18.56 -10.86
C VAL A 170 -1.85 -17.55 -9.87
N ILE A 171 -2.67 -16.59 -9.46
CA ILE A 171 -2.42 -15.74 -8.30
C ILE A 171 -3.28 -16.22 -7.14
N LEU A 172 -2.65 -16.64 -6.06
CA LEU A 172 -3.30 -16.81 -4.76
C LEU A 172 -3.11 -15.54 -3.96
N PHE A 173 -4.14 -14.71 -3.88
CA PHE A 173 -4.11 -13.43 -3.18
C PHE A 173 -4.79 -13.58 -1.82
N GLY A 174 -4.06 -13.36 -0.71
CA GLY A 174 -4.63 -13.60 0.59
C GLY A 174 -4.14 -12.67 1.69
N VAL A 175 -5.02 -12.42 2.68
CA VAL A 175 -4.57 -11.79 3.92
C VAL A 175 -3.76 -12.78 4.76
N SER A 176 -2.78 -12.27 5.51
CA SER A 176 -1.81 -13.08 6.25
C SER A 176 -2.44 -14.22 7.04
N PHE A 177 -3.47 -13.93 7.85
CA PHE A 177 -4.11 -14.95 8.69
C PHE A 177 -4.83 -16.03 7.86
N ALA A 178 -5.43 -15.66 6.71
CA ALA A 178 -6.18 -16.62 5.89
C ALA A 178 -5.24 -17.55 5.11
N LEU A 179 -4.08 -17.07 4.69
CA LEU A 179 -3.03 -17.92 4.14
C LEU A 179 -2.53 -18.95 5.15
N LEU A 180 -2.33 -18.53 6.41
CA LEU A 180 -1.95 -19.45 7.50
C LEU A 180 -3.07 -20.45 7.82
N ASP A 181 -4.35 -20.01 7.86
CA ASP A 181 -5.49 -20.90 8.09
C ASP A 181 -5.62 -21.95 7.01
N PHE A 182 -5.35 -21.59 5.75
CA PHE A 182 -5.32 -22.56 4.65
C PHE A 182 -4.18 -23.58 4.79
N LEU A 183 -2.99 -23.14 5.22
CA LEU A 183 -1.88 -24.07 5.51
C LEU A 183 -2.20 -25.02 6.67
N ASP A 184 -2.79 -24.50 7.77
CA ASP A 184 -3.24 -25.30 8.91
C ASP A 184 -4.29 -26.34 8.48
N PHE A 185 -5.23 -25.95 7.60
CA PHE A 185 -6.20 -26.86 7.00
C PHE A 185 -5.51 -27.99 6.21
N CYS A 186 -4.55 -27.67 5.33
CA CYS A 186 -3.81 -28.66 4.55
C CYS A 186 -3.05 -29.64 5.46
N GLN A 187 -2.37 -29.13 6.47
CA GLN A 187 -1.63 -29.96 7.42
C GLN A 187 -2.54 -30.90 8.22
N SER A 188 -3.66 -30.37 8.75
CA SER A 188 -4.61 -31.15 9.57
C SER A 188 -5.28 -32.27 8.78
N ASN A 189 -5.44 -32.12 7.46
CA ASN A 189 -6.04 -33.12 6.58
C ASN A 189 -5.00 -33.98 5.84
N SER A 190 -3.72 -33.89 6.24
CA SER A 190 -2.62 -34.60 5.58
C SER A 190 -2.55 -34.35 4.05
N GLN A 191 -2.98 -33.18 3.63
CA GLN A 191 -2.98 -32.75 2.24
C GLN A 191 -1.63 -32.15 1.88
N THR A 192 -0.93 -32.71 0.91
CA THR A 192 0.34 -32.16 0.44
C THR A 192 0.07 -31.22 -0.76
N LEU A 193 0.40 -29.95 -0.60
CA LEU A 193 0.35 -28.99 -1.70
C LEU A 193 1.50 -29.31 -2.68
N LYS A 194 1.16 -29.87 -3.84
CA LYS A 194 2.09 -29.98 -4.96
C LYS A 194 1.85 -28.81 -5.89
N LEU A 195 2.42 -27.66 -5.53
CA LEU A 195 2.22 -26.42 -6.25
C LEU A 195 3.00 -26.42 -7.57
N SER A 196 2.40 -25.80 -8.56
CA SER A 196 3.05 -25.52 -9.84
C SER A 196 4.04 -24.35 -9.71
N ASN A 197 5.09 -24.36 -10.50
CA ASN A 197 6.00 -23.22 -10.64
C ASN A 197 5.30 -21.96 -11.19
N SER A 198 4.07 -22.09 -11.67
CA SER A 198 3.23 -21.00 -12.20
C SER A 198 2.28 -20.39 -11.15
N LEU A 199 2.31 -20.86 -9.90
CA LEU A 199 1.57 -20.24 -8.80
C LEU A 199 2.38 -19.10 -8.18
N THR A 200 1.79 -17.93 -8.16
CA THR A 200 2.31 -16.76 -7.43
C THR A 200 1.41 -16.51 -6.22
N ILE A 201 2.00 -16.42 -5.04
CA ILE A 201 1.29 -16.11 -3.80
C ILE A 201 1.57 -14.65 -3.47
N ILE A 202 0.51 -13.86 -3.29
CA ILE A 202 0.59 -12.46 -2.89
C ILE A 202 -0.09 -12.34 -1.52
N GLU A 203 0.72 -12.03 -0.52
CA GLU A 203 0.25 -11.78 0.83
C GLU A 203 0.03 -10.29 1.03
N THR A 204 -1.04 -9.92 1.71
CA THR A 204 -1.36 -8.54 2.06
C THR A 204 -1.94 -8.43 3.47
N GLY A 205 -1.86 -7.22 4.03
CA GLY A 205 -2.44 -6.91 5.34
C GLY A 205 -1.65 -7.47 6.51
N GLY A 206 -2.34 -7.74 7.62
CA GLY A 206 -1.73 -8.21 8.87
C GLY A 206 -2.61 -9.23 9.59
N MET A 207 -2.17 -9.66 10.76
CA MET A 207 -2.86 -10.68 11.58
C MET A 207 -4.23 -10.21 12.09
N LYS A 208 -4.44 -8.89 12.21
CA LYS A 208 -5.70 -8.26 12.65
C LYS A 208 -6.23 -8.84 13.98
N GLY A 209 -5.34 -9.23 14.88
CA GLY A 209 -5.68 -9.85 16.16
C GLY A 209 -6.32 -11.24 16.07
N ARG A 210 -6.28 -11.91 14.92
CA ARG A 210 -6.83 -13.27 14.74
C ARG A 210 -5.82 -14.39 15.01
N LYS A 211 -4.54 -14.09 14.88
CA LYS A 211 -3.42 -14.98 15.23
C LYS A 211 -2.38 -14.21 16.03
N GLU A 212 -1.44 -14.93 16.62
CA GLU A 212 -0.31 -14.35 17.32
C GLU A 212 0.48 -13.42 16.40
N GLU A 213 0.82 -12.23 16.90
CA GLU A 213 1.62 -11.24 16.18
C GLU A 213 3.04 -11.80 15.99
N MET A 214 3.52 -11.73 14.75
CA MET A 214 4.86 -12.16 14.38
C MET A 214 5.50 -11.13 13.43
N THR A 215 6.80 -11.17 13.31
CA THR A 215 7.50 -10.31 12.35
C THR A 215 7.17 -10.70 10.90
N LYS A 216 7.29 -9.76 9.98
CA LYS A 216 7.05 -10.04 8.57
C LYS A 216 7.96 -11.15 8.04
N ASP A 217 9.22 -11.17 8.46
CA ASP A 217 10.20 -12.16 8.03
C ASP A 217 9.86 -13.57 8.54
N GLU A 218 9.33 -13.68 9.76
CA GLU A 218 8.83 -14.96 10.30
C GLU A 218 7.62 -15.45 9.52
N LEU A 219 6.65 -14.57 9.26
CA LEU A 219 5.49 -14.89 8.45
C LEU A 219 5.89 -15.41 7.07
N LEU A 220 6.77 -14.69 6.37
CA LEU A 220 7.21 -15.09 5.03
C LEU A 220 7.90 -16.46 5.05
N LYS A 221 8.72 -16.78 6.05
CA LYS A 221 9.34 -18.09 6.21
C LYS A 221 8.32 -19.21 6.42
N ILE A 222 7.29 -18.96 7.25
CA ILE A 222 6.22 -19.95 7.46
C ILE A 222 5.47 -20.20 6.16
N LEU A 223 5.10 -19.14 5.43
CA LEU A 223 4.42 -19.25 4.15
C LEU A 223 5.29 -19.95 3.09
N GLN A 224 6.57 -19.60 2.99
CA GLN A 224 7.52 -20.27 2.07
C GLN A 224 7.59 -21.76 2.33
N ASN A 225 7.76 -22.15 3.60
CA ASN A 225 7.83 -23.57 3.98
C ASN A 225 6.49 -24.29 3.74
N GLY A 226 5.38 -23.68 4.12
CA GLY A 226 4.06 -24.29 4.01
C GLY A 226 3.60 -24.46 2.56
N PHE A 227 3.87 -23.49 1.72
CA PHE A 227 3.56 -23.55 0.29
C PHE A 227 4.66 -24.22 -0.56
N GLY A 228 5.83 -24.51 0.01
CA GLY A 228 6.94 -25.12 -0.73
C GLY A 228 7.48 -24.24 -1.85
N THR A 229 7.49 -22.92 -1.66
CA THR A 229 7.98 -21.94 -2.64
C THR A 229 9.07 -21.06 -2.02
N GLU A 230 10.06 -20.68 -2.81
CA GLU A 230 11.12 -19.78 -2.35
C GLU A 230 10.66 -18.32 -2.23
N LYS A 231 9.57 -17.95 -2.94
CA LYS A 231 9.12 -16.57 -3.02
C LYS A 231 7.65 -16.42 -2.62
N ILE A 232 7.41 -15.58 -1.63
CA ILE A 232 6.09 -15.04 -1.31
C ILE A 232 6.14 -13.56 -1.65
N TYR A 233 5.27 -13.14 -2.57
CA TYR A 233 5.10 -11.74 -2.88
C TYR A 233 4.25 -11.06 -1.81
N SER A 234 4.39 -9.77 -1.68
CA SER A 234 3.56 -8.99 -0.75
C SER A 234 3.07 -7.72 -1.42
N GLU A 235 1.87 -7.33 -1.08
CA GLU A 235 1.27 -6.06 -1.47
C GLU A 235 1.22 -5.14 -0.26
N TYR A 236 1.51 -3.84 -0.46
CA TYR A 236 1.40 -2.80 0.56
C TYR A 236 0.58 -1.65 0.04
N SER A 237 -0.53 -1.44 0.67
CA SER A 237 -1.42 -0.28 0.50
C SER A 237 -2.16 0.00 1.80
N MET A 238 -3.00 0.99 1.80
CA MET A 238 -3.92 1.31 2.88
C MET A 238 -5.18 1.97 2.32
N THR A 239 -6.21 2.04 3.15
CA THR A 239 -7.51 2.64 2.77
C THR A 239 -7.36 4.04 2.18
N GLU A 240 -6.39 4.81 2.67
CA GLU A 240 -6.15 6.21 2.33
C GLU A 240 -5.30 6.40 1.06
N LEU A 241 -4.84 5.32 0.42
CA LEU A 241 -4.06 5.34 -0.82
C LEU A 241 -4.85 4.85 -2.03
N LEU A 242 -4.48 5.33 -3.21
CA LEU A 242 -4.94 4.80 -4.51
C LEU A 242 -3.85 4.00 -5.24
N SER A 243 -2.65 3.90 -4.68
CA SER A 243 -1.55 3.17 -5.28
C SER A 243 -1.07 2.04 -4.38
N GLN A 244 -0.45 1.01 -4.99
CA GLN A 244 0.08 -0.16 -4.33
C GLN A 244 1.58 -0.28 -4.56
N ALA A 245 2.33 -0.60 -3.50
CA ALA A 245 3.70 -1.06 -3.62
C ALA A 245 3.74 -2.59 -3.53
N TYR A 246 4.68 -3.20 -4.24
CA TYR A 246 4.84 -4.65 -4.26
C TYR A 246 6.22 -5.07 -3.82
N SER A 247 6.29 -6.15 -3.04
CA SER A 247 7.50 -6.91 -2.77
C SER A 247 7.46 -8.21 -3.57
N LEU A 248 8.50 -8.45 -4.36
CA LEU A 248 8.64 -9.70 -5.12
C LEU A 248 9.44 -10.76 -4.33
N GLY A 249 9.50 -10.59 -3.01
CA GLY A 249 10.16 -11.44 -2.02
C GLY A 249 11.00 -10.62 -1.03
N GLU A 250 11.48 -11.27 0.02
CA GLU A 250 12.45 -10.73 1.00
C GLU A 250 11.98 -9.47 1.77
N ASN A 251 10.67 -9.20 1.84
CA ASN A 251 10.11 -8.00 2.50
C ASN A 251 10.69 -6.69 1.94
N ILE A 252 11.06 -6.67 0.66
CA ILE A 252 11.59 -5.49 -0.02
C ILE A 252 10.54 -5.00 -1.01
N TYR A 253 9.93 -3.85 -0.69
CA TYR A 253 8.89 -3.24 -1.52
C TYR A 253 9.47 -2.23 -2.48
N GLU A 254 8.85 -2.14 -3.65
CA GLU A 254 9.09 -1.11 -4.66
C GLU A 254 7.77 -0.38 -4.98
N THR A 255 7.85 0.93 -5.18
CA THR A 255 6.69 1.76 -5.53
C THR A 255 6.57 1.91 -7.05
N PRO A 256 5.34 2.09 -7.59
CA PRO A 256 5.20 2.54 -8.97
C PRO A 256 5.73 3.98 -9.13
N ASN A 257 5.95 4.39 -10.37
CA ASN A 257 6.62 5.65 -10.69
C ASN A 257 5.95 6.92 -10.16
N TRP A 258 4.66 6.86 -9.86
CA TRP A 258 3.87 7.98 -9.32
C TRP A 258 3.68 7.92 -7.80
N MET A 259 4.32 6.97 -7.15
CA MET A 259 4.31 6.81 -5.71
C MET A 259 5.74 6.83 -5.16
N ARG A 260 5.93 7.38 -3.96
CA ARG A 260 7.22 7.37 -3.25
C ARG A 260 7.05 7.24 -1.76
N VAL A 261 8.01 6.58 -1.15
CA VAL A 261 8.15 6.49 0.30
C VAL A 261 9.33 7.34 0.76
N LEU A 262 9.12 8.13 1.79
CA LEU A 262 10.16 8.81 2.57
C LEU A 262 10.08 8.31 4.02
N VAL A 263 11.18 8.36 4.75
CA VAL A 263 11.20 7.91 6.15
C VAL A 263 11.58 9.08 7.05
N ARG A 264 10.58 9.57 7.81
CA ARG A 264 10.76 10.67 8.76
C ARG A 264 11.26 10.17 10.10
N ASN A 265 11.89 11.06 10.83
CA ASN A 265 12.21 10.84 12.23
C ASN A 265 10.91 10.72 13.05
N THR A 266 10.86 9.80 14.01
CA THR A 266 9.69 9.59 14.88
C THR A 266 9.54 10.67 15.94
N GLU A 267 10.63 11.35 16.32
CA GLU A 267 10.64 12.42 17.31
C GLU A 267 10.47 13.81 16.68
N ASP A 268 10.95 13.98 15.43
CA ASP A 268 10.81 15.22 14.67
C ASP A 268 10.21 14.91 13.29
N PRO A 269 8.89 15.07 13.10
CA PRO A 269 8.19 14.70 11.87
C PRO A 269 8.59 15.53 10.64
N PHE A 270 9.34 16.61 10.81
CA PHE A 270 9.82 17.48 9.72
C PHE A 270 11.24 17.13 9.28
N SER A 271 11.92 16.24 9.94
CA SER A 271 13.23 15.73 9.55
C SER A 271 13.14 14.30 9.02
N TYR A 272 14.09 13.94 8.16
CA TYR A 272 14.19 12.59 7.58
C TYR A 272 15.40 11.87 8.18
N VAL A 273 15.26 10.55 8.33
CA VAL A 273 16.38 9.72 8.76
C VAL A 273 17.26 9.34 7.58
N GLU A 274 18.50 9.00 7.86
CA GLU A 274 19.43 8.48 6.86
C GLU A 274 18.94 7.12 6.32
N ASN A 275 19.29 6.81 5.05
CA ASN A 275 19.00 5.51 4.46
C ASN A 275 19.54 4.36 5.34
N GLY A 276 18.77 3.30 5.47
CA GLY A 276 19.06 2.17 6.34
C GLY A 276 18.63 2.35 7.80
N LYS A 277 18.27 3.55 8.23
CA LYS A 277 17.71 3.80 9.57
C LYS A 277 16.20 3.63 9.57
N THR A 278 15.68 3.13 10.67
CA THR A 278 14.25 3.01 10.93
C THR A 278 13.64 4.35 11.30
N GLY A 279 12.48 4.64 10.76
CA GLY A 279 11.67 5.80 11.12
C GLY A 279 10.22 5.59 10.68
N ALA A 280 9.42 6.62 10.75
CA ALA A 280 8.02 6.56 10.34
C ALA A 280 7.87 6.83 8.84
N ILE A 281 7.00 6.06 8.19
CA ILE A 281 6.78 6.16 6.74
C ILE A 281 5.92 7.38 6.40
N ASN A 282 6.41 8.18 5.46
CA ASN A 282 5.64 9.18 4.70
C ASN A 282 5.44 8.65 3.27
N ILE A 283 4.24 8.83 2.75
CA ILE A 283 3.90 8.38 1.39
C ILE A 283 3.51 9.58 0.54
N ILE A 284 4.10 9.65 -0.65
CA ILE A 284 3.62 10.46 -1.76
C ILE A 284 2.88 9.51 -2.69
N ASP A 285 1.58 9.74 -2.89
CA ASP A 285 0.75 9.02 -3.84
C ASP A 285 0.07 10.03 -4.77
N LEU A 286 0.64 10.23 -5.95
CA LEU A 286 0.13 11.22 -6.91
C LEU A 286 -1.22 10.81 -7.53
N ALA A 287 -1.64 9.54 -7.42
CA ALA A 287 -2.99 9.12 -7.80
C ALA A 287 -4.06 9.73 -6.88
N ASN A 288 -3.70 10.08 -5.64
CA ASN A 288 -4.59 10.73 -4.65
C ASN A 288 -4.87 12.22 -4.93
N ILE A 289 -5.00 12.59 -6.17
CA ILE A 289 -5.10 13.99 -6.58
C ILE A 289 -6.31 14.72 -6.02
N HIS A 290 -7.45 14.05 -5.92
CA HIS A 290 -8.71 14.59 -5.41
C HIS A 290 -8.88 14.46 -3.89
N SER A 291 -7.97 13.75 -3.24
CA SER A 291 -7.84 13.61 -1.80
C SER A 291 -6.50 14.21 -1.35
N CYS A 292 -5.69 13.54 -0.53
CA CYS A 292 -4.36 14.03 -0.16
C CYS A 292 -3.27 13.09 -0.67
N SER A 293 -2.37 13.64 -1.50
CA SER A 293 -1.22 12.91 -2.06
C SER A 293 -0.05 12.75 -1.08
N PHE A 294 -0.02 13.52 0.01
CA PHE A 294 1.11 13.60 0.94
C PHE A 294 0.64 13.14 2.32
N ILE A 295 0.90 11.89 2.67
CA ILE A 295 0.35 11.25 3.88
C ILE A 295 1.46 10.81 4.82
N ALA A 296 1.42 11.29 6.06
CA ALA A 296 2.24 10.80 7.17
C ALA A 296 1.52 9.62 7.83
N THR A 297 2.03 8.41 7.61
CA THR A 297 1.44 7.17 8.13
C THR A 297 1.85 6.89 9.57
N GLN A 298 1.25 5.86 10.17
CA GLN A 298 1.66 5.28 11.45
C GLN A 298 2.53 4.04 11.28
N ASP A 299 2.98 3.72 10.08
CA ASP A 299 3.83 2.58 9.83
C ASP A 299 5.30 2.94 10.02
N LEU A 300 6.07 2.01 10.56
CA LEU A 300 7.53 2.07 10.67
C LEU A 300 8.15 1.37 9.47
N GLY A 301 9.24 1.94 8.99
CA GLY A 301 9.98 1.37 7.88
C GLY A 301 11.40 1.93 7.76
N LYS A 302 12.09 1.47 6.74
CA LYS A 302 13.40 1.97 6.36
C LYS A 302 13.59 1.91 4.85
N ILE A 303 14.31 2.89 4.28
CA ILE A 303 14.75 2.87 2.89
C ILE A 303 16.09 2.12 2.84
N LEU A 304 16.24 1.21 1.87
CA LEU A 304 17.46 0.44 1.72
C LEU A 304 18.55 1.27 1.03
N SER A 305 19.78 1.16 1.50
CA SER A 305 20.90 2.08 1.32
C SER A 305 21.49 2.22 -0.10
N ASN A 306 20.84 1.70 -1.14
CA ASN A 306 21.36 1.81 -2.51
C ASN A 306 20.83 3.02 -3.30
N PHE A 307 20.17 3.97 -2.62
CA PHE A 307 19.58 5.14 -3.26
C PHE A 307 20.04 6.42 -2.55
N GLU A 308 20.90 7.19 -3.22
CA GLU A 308 21.06 8.59 -2.88
C GLU A 308 19.78 9.31 -3.32
N VAL A 309 19.09 9.97 -2.41
CA VAL A 309 18.03 10.93 -2.77
C VAL A 309 18.70 12.00 -3.65
N PRO A 310 18.28 12.17 -4.91
CA PRO A 310 18.92 13.16 -5.78
C PRO A 310 18.72 14.54 -5.16
N ARG A 311 19.79 15.22 -4.80
CA ARG A 311 19.72 16.61 -4.34
C ARG A 311 19.29 17.48 -5.50
N PHE A 312 18.32 18.35 -5.26
CA PHE A 312 17.79 19.30 -6.22
C PHE A 312 18.93 20.09 -6.90
N GLY A 313 18.89 20.21 -8.22
CA GLY A 313 19.82 21.06 -9.00
C GLY A 313 20.83 20.33 -9.87
N ARG A 314 20.84 19.00 -9.91
CA ARG A 314 21.56 18.26 -10.97
C ARG A 314 20.58 17.95 -12.10
N ASN A 315 20.89 18.46 -13.30
CA ASN A 315 20.20 18.11 -14.56
C ASN A 315 20.53 16.65 -14.92
N ASP A 316 19.99 15.72 -14.18
CA ASP A 316 20.15 14.30 -14.45
C ASP A 316 18.82 13.81 -15.06
N ASN A 317 18.77 13.60 -16.36
CA ASN A 317 17.77 12.78 -17.06
C ASN A 317 17.87 11.32 -16.60
N LYS A 318 17.99 11.11 -15.29
CA LYS A 318 18.04 9.77 -14.70
C LYS A 318 16.67 9.18 -14.67
N GLN A 319 16.60 7.91 -15.04
CA GLN A 319 15.46 7.03 -14.82
C GLN A 319 14.98 7.17 -13.36
N ILE A 320 13.67 7.09 -13.11
CA ILE A 320 13.13 7.16 -11.76
C ILE A 320 13.83 6.14 -10.86
N LEU A 321 14.30 6.62 -9.73
CA LEU A 321 14.87 5.77 -8.71
C LEU A 321 13.71 5.26 -7.85
N ASN A 322 13.17 4.08 -8.18
CA ASN A 322 12.20 3.41 -7.32
C ASN A 322 12.86 3.11 -5.98
N ASN A 323 12.34 3.73 -4.94
CA ASN A 323 12.85 3.51 -3.59
C ASN A 323 12.50 2.09 -3.14
N LYS A 324 13.53 1.31 -2.83
CA LYS A 324 13.36 0.03 -2.15
C LYS A 324 13.23 0.29 -0.66
N PHE A 325 12.15 -0.19 -0.07
CA PHE A 325 11.87 0.02 1.35
C PHE A 325 11.37 -1.26 2.02
N GLN A 326 11.44 -1.27 3.34
CA GLN A 326 10.86 -2.32 4.18
C GLN A 326 9.82 -1.72 5.11
N VAL A 327 8.74 -2.47 5.34
CA VAL A 327 7.74 -2.18 6.36
C VAL A 327 8.05 -3.06 7.57
N LEU A 328 8.22 -2.45 8.74
CA LEU A 328 8.70 -3.11 9.97
C LEU A 328 7.61 -3.29 11.03
N GLY A 329 6.48 -2.59 10.89
CA GLY A 329 5.39 -2.63 11.85
C GLY A 329 4.70 -1.28 11.98
N ARG A 330 4.03 -1.06 13.11
CA ARG A 330 3.35 0.20 13.41
C ARG A 330 3.97 0.92 14.59
N ILE A 331 3.83 2.24 14.61
CA ILE A 331 4.17 3.06 15.77
C ILE A 331 3.18 2.71 16.86
N ASP A 332 3.69 2.18 17.97
CA ASP A 332 2.88 2.01 19.18
C ASP A 332 2.88 3.31 19.97
N HIS A 333 1.69 3.92 20.10
CA HIS A 333 1.54 5.14 20.91
C HIS A 333 1.82 4.92 22.39
N SER A 334 1.92 3.67 22.89
CA SER A 334 2.34 3.38 24.26
C SER A 334 3.82 3.66 24.49
N ASP A 335 4.67 3.44 23.49
CA ASP A 335 6.11 3.71 23.56
C ASP A 335 6.43 5.21 23.60
N ILE A 336 5.63 6.04 22.95
CA ILE A 336 5.77 7.51 22.99
C ILE A 336 5.45 8.07 24.38
N ARG A 337 4.57 7.42 25.15
CA ARG A 337 4.24 7.84 26.54
C ARG A 337 5.33 7.48 27.54
N GLY A 338 6.14 6.46 27.27
CA GLY A 338 7.25 6.04 28.12
C GLY A 338 8.44 7.00 28.12
N CYS A 339 8.73 7.63 26.99
CA CYS A 339 9.86 8.57 26.84
C CYS A 339 9.60 9.95 27.47
N SER A 340 8.35 10.39 27.61
CA SER A 340 8.01 11.68 28.22
C SER A 340 8.10 11.68 29.77
N LEU A 341 8.29 10.53 30.40
CA LEU A 341 8.41 10.41 31.85
C LEU A 341 9.87 10.40 32.38
N LEU A 342 10.85 10.49 31.50
CA LEU A 342 12.28 10.52 31.86
C LEU A 342 12.90 11.93 31.81
N VAL A 343 12.10 12.97 31.66
CA VAL A 343 12.54 14.36 31.79
C VAL A 343 11.82 14.98 32.99
N VAL A 344 12.30 14.69 34.16
CA VAL A 344 12.13 15.53 35.35
C VAL A 344 13.51 15.69 35.97
#